data_cf2bc8fb38aaf381afdd25cd888a306b
#
_entry.id   cf2bc8fb38aaf381afdd25cd888a306b
#
_cell.length_a   1.000
_cell.length_b   1.000
_cell.length_c   1.000
_cell.angle_alpha   90.00
_cell.angle_beta   90.00
_cell.angle_gamma   90.00
#
_symmetry.space_group_name_H-M   'P 1'
#
loop_
_entity.id
_entity.type
_entity.pdbx_description
1 polymer ?
#
loop_
_entity_poly.entity_id
_entity_poly.type
_entity_poly.pdbx_seq_one_letter_code
_entity_poly.pdbx_strand_id
1 'polypeptide(L)'
;MISPSLLILYVENPAASGRFYEQLFGRAPVAQSPGFVAFRFESGLGLGLWSTGSPEFVSSGTGHRSEIAIVVDDDAAIDALHETWKAAGVAIEQPPFTAVFGRTFVALDPDGHRIRVCPPDK
;
A
#
# COMPACT_ATOMS: atom_id res chain seq x y z
N MET A 1 -12.26 1.25 -24.46
CA MET A 1 -12.00 1.90 -23.16
C MET A 1 -10.65 1.43 -22.62
N ILE A 2 -9.91 2.34 -22.02
CA ILE A 2 -8.67 2.01 -21.33
C ILE A 2 -8.87 2.22 -19.83
N SER A 3 -8.18 1.42 -19.02
CA SER A 3 -8.25 1.52 -17.56
C SER A 3 -6.87 1.20 -16.95
N PRO A 4 -6.60 1.72 -15.74
CA PRO A 4 -5.34 1.38 -15.07
C PRO A 4 -5.25 -0.12 -14.78
N SER A 5 -4.09 -0.70 -15.02
CA SER A 5 -3.82 -2.13 -14.79
C SER A 5 -2.72 -2.35 -13.76
N LEU A 6 -1.91 -1.33 -13.51
CA LEU A 6 -0.75 -1.44 -12.64
C LEU A 6 -0.50 -0.11 -11.95
N LEU A 7 -0.38 -0.14 -10.64
CA LEU A 7 0.10 0.98 -9.84
C LEU A 7 1.56 0.72 -9.49
N ILE A 8 2.45 1.67 -9.73
CA ILE A 8 3.87 1.52 -9.43
C ILE A 8 4.23 2.47 -8.29
N LEU A 9 4.86 1.93 -7.25
CA LEU A 9 5.48 2.71 -6.19
C LEU A 9 6.99 2.68 -6.36
N TYR A 10 7.61 3.83 -6.25
CA TYR A 10 9.08 3.92 -6.25
C TYR A 10 9.58 3.66 -4.83
N VAL A 11 10.41 2.66 -4.68
CA VAL A 11 10.89 2.21 -3.37
C VAL A 11 12.42 2.13 -3.38
N GLU A 12 13.02 2.35 -2.22
CA GLU A 12 14.47 2.27 -2.10
C GLU A 12 14.96 0.84 -2.21
N ASN A 13 14.23 -0.12 -1.61
CA ASN A 13 14.63 -1.53 -1.56
C ASN A 13 13.43 -2.43 -1.91
N PRO A 14 13.29 -2.85 -3.19
CA PRO A 14 12.14 -3.69 -3.58
C PRO A 14 12.03 -4.99 -2.81
N ALA A 15 13.16 -5.62 -2.42
CA ALA A 15 13.10 -6.86 -1.64
C ALA A 15 12.49 -6.63 -0.25
N ALA A 16 12.89 -5.56 0.43
CA ALA A 16 12.35 -5.22 1.74
C ALA A 16 10.87 -4.80 1.65
N SER A 17 10.54 -3.95 0.68
CA SER A 17 9.16 -3.52 0.45
C SER A 17 8.28 -4.69 0.02
N GLY A 18 8.82 -5.61 -0.80
CA GLY A 18 8.12 -6.81 -1.20
C GLY A 18 7.75 -7.69 -0.01
N ARG A 19 8.67 -7.88 0.93
CA ARG A 19 8.38 -8.64 2.16
C ARG A 19 7.31 -7.94 3.01
N PHE A 20 7.39 -6.62 3.10
CA PHE A 20 6.40 -5.82 3.84
C PHE A 20 5.00 -6.02 3.25
N TYR A 21 4.84 -5.85 1.93
CA TYR A 21 3.54 -5.97 1.28
C TYR A 21 3.04 -7.41 1.22
N GLU A 22 3.93 -8.39 1.11
CA GLU A 22 3.56 -9.80 1.18
C GLU A 22 2.91 -10.12 2.53
N GLN A 23 3.50 -9.63 3.61
CA GLN A 23 2.95 -9.80 4.96
C GLN A 23 1.63 -9.05 5.12
N LEU A 24 1.58 -7.82 4.62
CA LEU A 24 0.39 -6.96 4.73
C LEU A 24 -0.81 -7.57 4.01
N PHE A 25 -0.61 -8.02 2.77
CA PHE A 25 -1.68 -8.53 1.93
C PHE A 25 -1.96 -10.02 2.13
N GLY A 26 -1.06 -10.75 2.78
CA GLY A 26 -1.18 -12.18 2.94
C GLY A 26 -1.10 -12.95 1.63
N ARG A 27 -0.30 -12.45 0.66
CA ARG A 27 -0.09 -13.12 -0.62
C ARG A 27 1.31 -12.88 -1.14
N ALA A 28 1.85 -13.88 -1.84
CA ALA A 28 3.16 -13.81 -2.44
C ALA A 28 3.15 -12.94 -3.71
N PRO A 29 4.27 -12.27 -4.02
CA PRO A 29 4.38 -11.56 -5.30
C PRO A 29 4.36 -12.54 -6.47
N VAL A 30 3.92 -12.07 -7.65
CA VAL A 30 3.89 -12.85 -8.88
C VAL A 30 5.19 -12.72 -9.68
N ALA A 31 6.02 -11.73 -9.37
CA ALA A 31 7.31 -11.52 -10.01
C ALA A 31 8.27 -10.87 -9.02
N GLN A 32 9.53 -11.31 -9.04
CA GLN A 32 10.58 -10.74 -8.21
C GLN A 32 11.89 -10.70 -8.99
N SER A 33 12.55 -9.55 -8.94
CA SER A 33 13.92 -9.37 -9.42
C SER A 33 14.59 -8.35 -8.50
N PRO A 34 15.91 -8.12 -8.61
CA PRO A 34 16.57 -7.15 -7.72
C PRO A 34 16.00 -5.74 -7.79
N GLY A 35 15.52 -5.32 -8.95
CA GLY A 35 15.01 -3.97 -9.16
C GLY A 35 13.50 -3.82 -9.15
N PHE A 36 12.76 -4.93 -9.04
CA PHE A 36 11.31 -4.87 -9.19
C PHE A 36 10.62 -6.06 -8.55
N VAL A 37 9.55 -5.78 -7.81
CA VAL A 37 8.66 -6.80 -7.23
C VAL A 37 7.23 -6.44 -7.62
N ALA A 38 6.44 -7.42 -8.06
CA ALA A 38 5.07 -7.18 -8.47
C ALA A 38 4.09 -8.11 -7.78
N PHE A 39 2.97 -7.54 -7.39
CA PHE A 39 1.80 -8.26 -6.88
C PHE A 39 0.67 -8.13 -7.89
N ARG A 40 -0.23 -9.10 -7.90
CA ARG A 40 -1.46 -9.04 -8.68
C ARG A 40 -2.63 -9.41 -7.79
N PHE A 41 -3.68 -8.61 -7.84
CA PHE A 41 -4.88 -8.81 -7.04
C PHE A 41 -5.98 -9.47 -7.86
N GLU A 42 -6.98 -10.01 -7.17
CA GLU A 42 -8.08 -10.70 -7.83
C GLU A 42 -8.88 -9.80 -8.77
N SER A 43 -8.90 -8.49 -8.49
CA SER A 43 -9.52 -7.50 -9.37
C SER A 43 -8.83 -7.36 -10.72
N GLY A 44 -7.60 -7.90 -10.85
CA GLY A 44 -6.77 -7.73 -12.03
C GLY A 44 -5.78 -6.58 -11.93
N LEU A 45 -5.92 -5.69 -10.93
CA LEU A 45 -4.96 -4.62 -10.70
C LEU A 45 -3.65 -5.20 -10.16
N GLY A 46 -2.53 -4.70 -10.65
CA GLY A 46 -1.21 -5.03 -10.13
C GLY A 46 -0.65 -3.90 -9.27
N LEU A 47 0.27 -4.25 -8.39
CA LEU A 47 1.10 -3.31 -7.63
C LEU A 47 2.55 -3.66 -7.90
N GLY A 48 3.28 -2.72 -8.48
CA GLY A 48 4.71 -2.87 -8.74
C GLY A 48 5.53 -2.02 -7.78
N LEU A 49 6.64 -2.56 -7.31
CA LEU A 49 7.59 -1.89 -6.45
C LEU A 49 8.90 -1.76 -7.24
N TRP A 50 9.21 -0.55 -7.70
CA TRP A 50 10.34 -0.31 -8.59
C TRP A 50 11.43 0.48 -7.86
N SER A 51 12.67 -0.02 -7.98
CA SER A 51 13.82 0.58 -7.30
C SER A 51 14.11 2.00 -7.78
N THR A 52 14.26 2.93 -6.84
CA THR A 52 14.75 4.27 -7.14
C THR A 52 16.22 4.28 -7.59
N GLY A 53 16.95 3.16 -7.38
CA GLY A 53 18.30 2.96 -7.88
C GLY A 53 18.37 2.47 -9.32
N SER A 54 17.23 2.19 -9.97
CA SER A 54 17.19 1.77 -11.36
C SER A 54 17.67 2.91 -12.28
N PRO A 55 18.48 2.60 -13.32
CA PRO A 55 18.88 3.64 -14.28
C PRO A 55 17.71 4.28 -15.02
N GLU A 56 16.60 3.58 -15.14
CA GLU A 56 15.40 4.11 -15.80
C GLU A 56 14.54 4.96 -14.86
N PHE A 57 14.86 5.02 -13.55
CA PHE A 57 14.10 5.86 -12.64
C PHE A 57 14.49 7.33 -12.86
N VAL A 58 13.56 8.10 -13.41
CA VAL A 58 13.70 9.53 -13.59
C VAL A 58 12.38 10.19 -13.18
N SER A 59 12.43 11.04 -12.16
CA SER A 59 11.24 11.75 -11.69
C SER A 59 11.62 13.11 -11.14
N SER A 60 10.82 14.12 -11.46
CA SER A 60 10.96 15.47 -10.91
C SER A 60 9.84 15.81 -9.93
N GLY A 61 8.92 14.86 -9.68
CA GLY A 61 7.83 15.07 -8.73
C GLY A 61 8.33 15.07 -7.29
N THR A 62 7.68 15.84 -6.45
CA THR A 62 7.98 15.91 -5.01
C THR A 62 6.72 15.85 -4.17
N GLY A 63 6.86 15.35 -2.93
CA GLY A 63 5.78 15.28 -1.95
C GLY A 63 4.86 14.09 -2.11
N HIS A 64 4.01 13.90 -1.11
CA HIS A 64 3.05 12.79 -1.06
C HIS A 64 1.71 13.26 -1.61
N ARG A 65 1.38 12.85 -2.82
CA ARG A 65 0.15 13.22 -3.51
C ARG A 65 -0.72 12.02 -3.87
N SER A 66 -0.46 10.89 -3.23
CA SER A 66 -1.20 9.66 -3.47
C SER A 66 -1.22 8.79 -2.22
N GLU A 67 -2.15 7.86 -2.19
CA GLU A 67 -2.19 6.82 -1.16
C GLU A 67 -2.83 5.56 -1.76
N ILE A 68 -2.47 4.41 -1.19
CA ILE A 68 -3.17 3.17 -1.48
C ILE A 68 -4.35 3.10 -0.51
N ALA A 69 -5.54 2.83 -1.01
CA ALA A 69 -6.71 2.63 -0.17
C ALA A 69 -7.13 1.16 -0.17
N ILE A 70 -7.35 0.63 1.03
CA ILE A 70 -7.87 -0.72 1.24
C ILE A 70 -9.25 -0.56 1.86
N VAL A 71 -10.26 -1.09 1.18
CA VAL A 71 -11.64 -1.00 1.64
C VAL A 71 -11.97 -2.26 2.43
N VAL A 72 -12.48 -2.09 3.65
CA VAL A 72 -12.95 -3.17 4.50
C VAL A 72 -14.43 -2.95 4.84
N ASP A 73 -15.09 -3.99 5.36
CA ASP A 73 -16.56 -4.03 5.39
C ASP A 73 -17.22 -3.00 6.31
N ASP A 74 -16.63 -2.73 7.47
CA ASP A 74 -17.27 -1.88 8.49
C ASP A 74 -16.25 -1.28 9.46
N ASP A 75 -16.74 -0.44 10.37
CA ASP A 75 -15.91 0.24 11.35
C ASP A 75 -15.19 -0.74 12.29
N ALA A 76 -15.83 -1.84 12.66
CA ALA A 76 -15.18 -2.83 13.52
C ALA A 76 -13.99 -3.49 12.81
N ALA A 77 -14.10 -3.75 11.51
CA ALA A 77 -13.01 -4.30 10.72
C ALA A 77 -11.82 -3.32 10.63
N ILE A 78 -12.10 -2.01 10.57
CA ILE A 78 -11.06 -0.98 10.57
C ILE A 78 -10.26 -1.02 11.87
N ASP A 79 -10.93 -1.01 13.00
CA ASP A 79 -10.27 -1.04 14.31
C ASP A 79 -9.49 -2.35 14.51
N ALA A 80 -10.06 -3.48 14.09
CA ALA A 80 -9.40 -4.79 14.20
C ALA A 80 -8.12 -4.84 13.36
N LEU A 81 -8.18 -4.33 12.12
CA LEU A 81 -7.01 -4.32 11.24
C LEU A 81 -5.92 -3.39 11.77
N HIS A 82 -6.31 -2.24 12.31
CA HIS A 82 -5.37 -1.33 12.97
C HIS A 82 -4.60 -2.04 14.09
N GLU A 83 -5.31 -2.75 14.96
CA GLU A 83 -4.66 -3.48 16.07
C GLU A 83 -3.72 -4.56 15.56
N THR A 84 -4.13 -5.29 14.51
CA THR A 84 -3.30 -6.33 13.89
C THR A 84 -2.01 -5.74 13.32
N TRP A 85 -2.12 -4.65 12.57
CA TRP A 85 -0.94 -4.03 11.95
C TRP A 85 -0.03 -3.38 12.99
N LYS A 86 -0.62 -2.73 13.99
CA LYS A 86 0.15 -2.13 15.08
C LYS A 86 0.96 -3.20 15.81
N ALA A 87 0.35 -4.34 16.12
CA ALA A 87 1.02 -5.44 16.78
C ALA A 87 2.13 -6.05 15.90
N ALA A 88 1.97 -6.00 14.58
CA ALA A 88 2.97 -6.48 13.62
C ALA A 88 4.11 -5.48 13.37
N GLY A 89 4.09 -4.31 14.00
CA GLY A 89 5.14 -3.31 13.87
C GLY A 89 4.98 -2.38 12.68
N VAL A 90 3.81 -2.35 12.04
CA VAL A 90 3.55 -1.40 10.95
C VAL A 90 3.47 0.01 11.52
N ALA A 91 4.16 0.96 10.88
CA ALA A 91 4.11 2.36 11.30
C ALA A 91 2.72 2.94 11.03
N ILE A 92 2.13 3.59 12.03
CA ILE A 92 0.81 4.20 11.94
C ILE A 92 1.00 5.72 11.94
N GLU A 93 0.61 6.37 10.84
CA GLU A 93 0.67 7.82 10.72
C GLU A 93 -0.55 8.47 11.38
N GLN A 94 -1.74 7.90 11.14
CA GLN A 94 -2.98 8.38 11.74
C GLN A 94 -3.71 7.20 12.36
N PRO A 95 -3.84 7.16 13.70
CA PRO A 95 -4.66 6.12 14.33
C PRO A 95 -6.14 6.27 13.95
N PRO A 96 -6.97 5.24 14.21
CA PRO A 96 -8.37 5.30 13.80
C PRO A 96 -9.09 6.55 14.30
N PHE A 97 -9.80 7.20 13.37
CA PHE A 97 -10.66 8.35 13.66
C PHE A 97 -11.84 8.32 12.70
N THR A 98 -12.86 9.11 12.99
CA THR A 98 -14.05 9.20 12.15
C THR A 98 -13.97 10.46 11.30
N ALA A 99 -13.78 10.26 10.00
CA ALA A 99 -13.80 11.33 9.01
C ALA A 99 -15.21 11.49 8.42
N VAL A 100 -15.38 12.44 7.51
CA VAL A 100 -16.68 12.70 6.87
C VAL A 100 -17.20 11.47 6.10
N PHE A 101 -16.29 10.64 5.57
CA PHE A 101 -16.64 9.43 4.81
C PHE A 101 -16.71 8.16 5.66
N GLY A 102 -16.44 8.26 6.96
CA GLY A 102 -16.48 7.12 7.89
C GLY A 102 -15.20 6.95 8.67
N ARG A 103 -15.11 5.83 9.39
CA ARG A 103 -13.94 5.53 10.20
C ARG A 103 -12.76 5.12 9.33
N THR A 104 -11.56 5.59 9.67
CA THR A 104 -10.37 5.35 8.85
C THR A 104 -9.10 5.43 9.68
N PHE A 105 -8.03 4.79 9.21
CA PHE A 105 -6.68 5.03 9.71
C PHE A 105 -5.71 5.01 8.54
N VAL A 106 -4.49 5.51 8.76
CA VAL A 106 -3.44 5.54 7.75
C VAL A 106 -2.17 4.94 8.32
N ALA A 107 -1.64 3.94 7.61
CA ALA A 107 -0.36 3.32 7.88
C ALA A 107 0.67 3.80 6.85
N LEU A 108 1.94 3.54 7.13
CA LEU A 108 3.05 3.86 6.22
C LEU A 108 3.81 2.59 5.86
N ASP A 109 4.23 2.49 4.61
CA ASP A 109 5.16 1.45 4.18
C ASP A 109 6.61 1.84 4.52
N PRO A 110 7.63 0.99 4.25
CA PRO A 110 9.02 1.31 4.59
C PRO A 110 9.57 2.58 3.96
N ASP A 111 9.02 3.03 2.84
CA ASP A 111 9.43 4.27 2.17
C ASP A 111 8.55 5.47 2.54
N GLY A 112 7.58 5.27 3.43
CA GLY A 112 6.67 6.32 3.84
C GLY A 112 5.46 6.51 2.94
N HIS A 113 5.17 5.58 2.03
CA HIS A 113 3.94 5.64 1.25
C HIS A 113 2.74 5.40 2.15
N ARG A 114 1.68 6.18 1.94
CA ARG A 114 0.48 6.12 2.76
C ARG A 114 -0.42 4.97 2.32
N ILE A 115 -0.91 4.22 3.30
CA ILE A 115 -1.86 3.14 3.12
C ILE A 115 -3.07 3.47 3.99
N ARG A 116 -4.17 3.81 3.34
CA ARG A 116 -5.43 4.15 4.02
C ARG A 116 -6.31 2.93 4.11
N VAL A 117 -6.92 2.70 5.26
CA VAL A 117 -7.97 1.70 5.43
C VAL A 117 -9.27 2.44 5.70
N CYS A 118 -10.31 2.10 4.97
CA CYS A 118 -11.57 2.83 5.03
C CYS A 118 -12.76 1.89 4.73
N PRO A 119 -14.00 2.31 5.08
CA PRO A 119 -15.19 1.53 4.72
C PRO A 119 -15.58 1.78 3.26
N PRO A 120 -16.51 0.97 2.72
CA PRO A 120 -17.04 1.23 1.37
C PRO A 120 -17.75 2.58 1.31
N ASP A 121 -17.77 3.16 0.13
CA ASP A 121 -18.59 4.35 -0.14
C ASP A 121 -20.06 4.03 0.04
N LYS A 122 -20.80 4.96 0.58
CA LYS A 122 -22.23 4.81 0.83
C LYS A 122 -23.07 5.42 -0.29
#